data_15373f7ae66a4380cb201cc571df97c8
#
_entry.id   15373f7ae66a4380cb201cc571df97c8
#
_cell.length_a   1.000
_cell.length_b   1.000
_cell.length_c   1.000
_cell.angle_alpha   90.00
_cell.angle_beta   90.00
_cell.angle_gamma   90.00
#
_symmetry.space_group_name_H-M   'P 1'
#
loop_
_entity.id
_entity.type
_entity.pdbx_description
1 polymer ?
#
loop_
_entity_poly.entity_id
_entity_poly.type
_entity_poly.pdbx_seq_one_letter_code
_entity_poly.pdbx_strand_id
1 'polypeptide(L)' 'MNEKLIEYVEHFGENFPIFIARNLSEDEIINIIDECIENNKPYVVDALDDSEYY' A
#
# COMPACT_ATOMS: atom_id res chain seq x y z
N MET A 1 -13.67 9.41 -0.69
CA MET A 1 -12.40 9.06 -0.05
C MET A 1 -12.45 7.65 0.50
N ASN A 2 -11.45 6.90 0.26
CA ASN A 2 -11.43 5.52 0.67
C ASN A 2 -11.06 5.41 2.14
N GLU A 3 -11.94 4.82 2.93
CA GLU A 3 -11.68 4.69 4.36
C GLU A 3 -10.49 3.81 4.64
N LYS A 4 -10.19 2.88 3.75
CA LYS A 4 -9.05 2.02 3.98
C LYS A 4 -7.74 2.79 3.94
N LEU A 5 -7.68 3.83 3.13
CA LEU A 5 -6.48 4.64 3.10
C LEU A 5 -6.27 5.34 4.44
N ILE A 6 -7.36 5.79 5.05
CA ILE A 6 -7.27 6.41 6.35
C ILE A 6 -6.86 5.39 7.40
N GLU A 7 -7.42 4.21 7.30
CA GLU A 7 -7.09 3.15 8.24
C GLU A 7 -5.61 2.80 8.16
N TYR A 8 -5.10 2.77 6.94
CA TYR A 8 -3.68 2.47 6.73
C TYR A 8 -2.81 3.52 7.41
N VAL A 9 -3.15 4.79 7.22
CA VAL A 9 -2.38 5.87 7.80
C VAL A 9 -2.40 5.78 9.32
N GLU A 10 -3.56 5.49 9.88
CA GLU A 10 -3.67 5.42 11.33
C GLU A 10 -2.96 4.22 11.89
N HIS A 11 -2.94 3.14 11.15
CA HIS A 11 -2.32 1.92 11.65
C HIS A 11 -0.80 1.98 11.57
N PHE A 12 -0.27 2.49 10.47
CA PHE A 12 1.17 2.49 10.25
C PHE A 12 1.84 3.85 10.45
N GLY A 13 1.06 4.90 10.52
CA GLY A 13 1.62 6.23 10.72
C GLY A 13 2.23 6.82 9.46
N GLU A 14 1.90 6.29 8.31
CA GLU A 14 2.40 6.83 7.06
C GLU A 14 1.39 6.60 5.95
N ASN A 15 1.47 7.37 4.90
CA ASN A 15 0.52 7.29 3.81
C ASN A 15 0.80 6.12 2.90
N PHE A 16 -0.27 5.57 2.34
CA PHE A 16 -0.13 4.52 1.34
C PHE A 16 0.47 5.16 0.09
N PRO A 17 1.35 4.46 -0.63
CA PRO A 17 2.02 5.03 -1.80
C PRO A 17 1.01 5.40 -2.89
N ILE A 18 0.98 6.66 -3.24
CA ILE A 18 0.03 7.17 -4.21
C ILE A 18 0.28 6.64 -5.61
N PHE A 19 1.54 6.44 -5.97
CA PHE A 19 1.83 5.90 -7.28
C PHE A 19 1.13 4.58 -7.49
N ILE A 20 1.17 3.73 -6.49
CA ILE A 20 0.57 2.42 -6.58
C ILE A 20 -0.95 2.57 -6.60
N ALA A 21 -1.46 3.44 -5.76
CA ALA A 21 -2.90 3.63 -5.67
C ALA A 21 -3.48 4.13 -6.99
N ARG A 22 -2.71 4.90 -7.72
CA ARG A 22 -3.21 5.45 -8.97
C ARG A 22 -3.32 4.41 -10.07
N ASN A 23 -2.55 3.36 -9.97
CA ASN A 23 -2.56 2.32 -10.98
C ASN A 23 -3.45 1.15 -10.64
N LEU A 24 -4.02 1.12 -9.46
CA LEU A 24 -4.84 0.02 -9.03
C LEU A 24 -6.29 0.46 -8.87
N SER A 25 -7.19 -0.50 -8.94
CA SER A 25 -8.58 -0.18 -8.68
C SER A 25 -8.78 -0.11 -7.19
N GLU A 26 -9.92 0.45 -6.80
CA GLU A 26 -10.22 0.62 -5.39
C GLU A 26 -10.25 -0.71 -4.68
N ASP A 27 -10.80 -1.72 -5.33
CA ASP A 27 -10.87 -3.04 -4.71
C ASP A 27 -9.49 -3.60 -4.45
N GLU A 28 -8.58 -3.40 -5.38
CA GLU A 28 -7.24 -3.89 -5.21
C GLU A 28 -6.52 -3.17 -4.08
N ILE A 29 -6.75 -1.87 -3.98
CA ILE A 29 -6.15 -1.11 -2.91
C ILE A 29 -6.65 -1.60 -1.57
N ILE A 30 -7.94 -1.83 -1.46
CA ILE A 30 -8.51 -2.31 -0.23
C ILE A 30 -7.92 -3.66 0.16
N ASN A 31 -7.77 -4.55 -0.81
CA ASN A 31 -7.21 -5.85 -0.52
C ASN A 31 -5.77 -5.74 -0.03
N ILE A 32 -4.99 -4.88 -0.66
CA ILE A 32 -3.62 -4.70 -0.26
C ILE A 32 -3.53 -4.14 1.15
N ILE A 33 -4.35 -3.15 1.43
CA ILE A 33 -4.33 -2.53 2.75
C ILE A 33 -4.76 -3.52 3.82
N ASP A 34 -5.80 -4.30 3.53
CA ASP A 34 -6.26 -5.29 4.48
C ASP A 34 -5.15 -6.28 4.78
N GLU A 35 -4.45 -6.71 3.76
CA GLU A 35 -3.38 -7.66 3.95
C GLU A 35 -2.24 -7.05 4.75
N CYS A 36 -1.92 -5.81 4.48
CA CYS A 36 -0.86 -5.13 5.22
C CYS A 36 -1.21 -5.03 6.70
N ILE A 37 -2.44 -4.67 6.99
CA ILE A 37 -2.86 -4.52 8.37
C ILE A 37 -2.89 -5.89 9.06
N GLU A 38 -3.36 -6.89 8.34
CA GLU A 38 -3.45 -8.23 8.92
C GLU A 38 -2.08 -8.76 9.27
N ASN A 39 -1.09 -8.50 8.42
CA ASN A 39 0.27 -8.95 8.66
C ASN A 39 1.06 -7.96 9.50
N ASN A 40 0.45 -6.82 9.81
CA ASN A 40 1.10 -5.78 10.60
C ASN A 40 2.38 -5.30 9.95
N LYS A 41 2.37 -5.19 8.64
CA LYS A 41 3.52 -4.70 7.88
C LYS A 41 3.05 -3.72 6.83
N PRO A 42 3.70 -2.57 6.72
CA PRO A 42 3.31 -1.61 5.71
C PRO A 42 3.69 -2.10 4.32
N TYR A 43 3.04 -1.52 3.32
CA TYR A 43 3.31 -1.90 1.95
C TYR A 43 4.68 -1.37 1.55
N VAL A 44 5.50 -2.23 0.99
CA VAL A 44 6.84 -1.84 0.58
C VAL A 44 6.87 -1.76 -0.94
N VAL A 45 7.37 -0.65 -1.44
CA VAL A 45 7.51 -0.48 -2.88
C VAL A 45 8.86 -1.02 -3.28
N ASP A 46 8.82 -2.11 -4.02
CA ASP A 46 10.05 -2.74 -4.42
C ASP A 46 10.53 -2.32 -5.77
N ALA A 47 10.03 -1.25 -6.25
CA ALA A 47 10.40 -0.81 -7.57
C ALA A 47 11.89 -0.68 -7.72
N LEU A 48 12.53 -0.31 -6.66
CA LEU A 48 13.95 -0.15 -6.76
C LEU A 48 14.68 -1.44 -6.92
N ASP A 49 14.08 -2.49 -6.49
CA ASP A 49 14.74 -3.75 -6.62
C ASP A 49 14.97 -4.14 -8.01
N ASP A 50 14.14 -3.67 -8.88
CA ASP A 50 14.31 -4.04 -10.24
C ASP A 50 15.58 -3.61 -10.76
N SER A 51 16.05 -2.55 -10.24
CA SER A 51 17.25 -2.04 -10.81
C SER A 51 18.36 -2.97 -10.57
N GLU A 52 18.09 -3.76 -9.68
CA GLU A 52 19.02 -4.64 -9.47
C GLU A 52 19.12 -5.62 -10.31
N TYR A 53 18.88 -5.87 -10.91
CA TYR A 53 18.76 -6.71 -11.67
C TYR A 53 19.44 -6.80 -12.63
N TYR A 54 19.68 -6.46 -12.91
CA TYR A 54 20.16 -6.51 -13.52
C TYR A 54 20.93 -6.54 -13.63
#